data_ef31280b562a500f9a3992b1f5cbeedb
#
_entry.id   ef31280b562a500f9a3992b1f5cbeedb
#
_cell.length_a   1.000
_cell.length_b   1.000
_cell.length_c   1.000
_cell.angle_alpha   90.00
_cell.angle_beta   90.00
_cell.angle_gamma   90.00
#
_symmetry.space_group_name_H-M   'P 1'
#
loop_
_entity.id
_entity.type
_entity.pdbx_description
1 polymer ?
#
loop_
_entity_poly.entity_id
_entity_poly.type
_entity_poly.pdbx_seq_one_letter_code
_entity_poly.pdbx_strand_id
1 'polypeptide(L)'
;MTNEEEQITLNIDLYDNIMTEKEGDYTGRPRITGTLYNKQIAARIVKAGTEYKQESIEYILDRADKAKVEAIAEGKSVIDGVGQYLVTARGSFIGENAQFDPVKHSLGVSYTPGQLLRSQLKKTKVVCNGTAKTGPVINSITDSTTGCVIEIIIF
;
A
#
# COMPACT_ATOMS: atom_id res chain seq x y z
N MET A 1 13.50 -29.54 15.52
CA MET A 1 12.14 -29.03 15.24
C MET A 1 12.28 -28.05 14.08
N THR A 2 11.89 -28.45 12.91
CA THR A 2 11.83 -27.57 11.73
C THR A 2 10.70 -26.58 11.99
N ASN A 3 11.05 -25.30 12.25
CA ASN A 3 10.09 -24.21 12.10
C ASN A 3 9.68 -24.23 10.63
N GLU A 4 8.54 -24.80 10.30
CA GLU A 4 7.87 -24.52 9.05
C GLU A 4 7.61 -23.02 9.07
N GLU A 5 8.43 -22.24 8.36
CA GLU A 5 8.16 -20.84 8.10
C GLU A 5 6.79 -20.80 7.43
N GLU A 6 5.79 -20.32 8.15
CA GLU A 6 4.41 -20.21 7.67
C GLU A 6 4.43 -19.42 6.34
N GLN A 7 4.16 -20.10 5.25
CA GLN A 7 4.29 -19.51 3.91
C GLN A 7 3.28 -18.39 3.74
N ILE A 8 3.77 -17.16 3.61
CA ILE A 8 2.92 -15.99 3.37
C ILE A 8 2.25 -16.12 2.01
N THR A 9 0.93 -15.95 1.99
CA THR A 9 0.12 -16.02 0.78
C THR A 9 -0.50 -14.66 0.47
N LEU A 10 -0.32 -14.20 -0.77
CA LEU A 10 -0.93 -12.99 -1.31
C LEU A 10 -2.02 -13.37 -2.32
N ASN A 11 -3.23 -12.91 -2.09
CA ASN A 11 -4.33 -13.06 -3.03
C ASN A 11 -4.35 -11.90 -4.02
N ILE A 12 -4.54 -12.21 -5.30
CA ILE A 12 -4.78 -11.22 -6.35
C ILE A 12 -6.12 -11.49 -7.03
N ASP A 13 -6.80 -10.41 -7.41
CA ASP A 13 -8.00 -10.43 -8.23
C ASP A 13 -7.65 -9.97 -9.65
N LEU A 14 -8.28 -10.57 -10.65
CA LEU A 14 -8.09 -10.22 -12.06
C LEU A 14 -9.15 -9.22 -12.50
N TYR A 15 -8.71 -8.18 -13.19
CA TYR A 15 -9.57 -7.14 -13.78
C TYR A 15 -9.32 -7.10 -15.27
N ASP A 16 -10.39 -6.93 -16.04
CA ASP A 16 -10.29 -6.77 -17.48
C ASP A 16 -9.37 -5.59 -17.84
N ASN A 17 -8.44 -5.81 -18.75
CA ASN A 17 -7.49 -4.81 -19.20
C ASN A 17 -8.10 -3.99 -20.35
N ILE A 18 -8.87 -2.97 -20.02
CA ILE A 18 -9.53 -2.08 -20.98
C ILE A 18 -8.55 -1.27 -21.86
N MET A 19 -7.25 -1.33 -21.58
CA MET A 19 -6.22 -0.64 -22.37
C MET A 19 -5.78 -1.44 -23.60
N THR A 20 -6.17 -2.71 -23.69
CA THR A 20 -5.86 -3.58 -24.81
C THR A 20 -7.15 -4.02 -25.50
N GLU A 21 -7.15 -4.05 -26.85
CA GLU A 21 -8.26 -4.55 -27.66
C GLU A 21 -8.36 -6.08 -27.66
N LYS A 22 -7.46 -6.75 -26.92
CA LYS A 22 -7.36 -8.20 -26.90
C LYS A 22 -8.32 -8.79 -25.84
N GLU A 23 -9.32 -9.53 -26.28
CA GLU A 23 -10.21 -10.28 -25.39
C GLU A 23 -9.42 -11.28 -24.54
N GLY A 24 -9.74 -11.34 -23.25
CA GLY A 24 -9.09 -12.24 -22.30
C GLY A 24 -7.75 -11.75 -21.76
N ASP A 25 -7.43 -10.47 -21.91
CA ASP A 25 -6.28 -9.82 -21.27
C ASP A 25 -6.70 -9.22 -19.93
N TYR A 26 -6.07 -9.66 -18.84
CA TYR A 26 -6.40 -9.25 -17.48
C TYR A 26 -5.22 -8.63 -16.76
N THR A 27 -5.49 -7.64 -15.92
CA THR A 27 -4.53 -7.06 -14.98
C THR A 27 -4.77 -7.62 -13.59
N GLY A 28 -3.73 -8.16 -12.95
CA GLY A 28 -3.77 -8.64 -11.56
C GLY A 28 -3.60 -7.50 -10.57
N ARG A 29 -4.51 -7.40 -9.59
CA ARG A 29 -4.40 -6.43 -8.49
C ARG A 29 -4.37 -7.15 -7.15
N PRO A 30 -3.37 -6.86 -6.30
CA PRO A 30 -3.32 -7.42 -4.95
C PRO A 30 -4.56 -7.04 -4.14
N ARG A 31 -5.14 -8.02 -3.44
CA ARG A 31 -6.23 -7.78 -2.50
C ARG A 31 -5.66 -7.23 -1.21
N ILE A 32 -5.94 -5.96 -0.91
CA ILE A 32 -5.55 -5.34 0.34
C ILE A 32 -6.53 -5.76 1.43
N THR A 33 -6.04 -6.49 2.43
CA THR A 33 -6.86 -7.10 3.49
C THR A 33 -6.95 -6.23 4.75
N GLY A 34 -6.17 -5.16 4.84
CA GLY A 34 -6.19 -4.25 5.97
C GLY A 34 -5.03 -3.27 5.98
N THR A 35 -5.09 -2.35 6.95
CA THR A 35 -4.06 -1.35 7.20
C THR A 35 -3.50 -1.57 8.61
N LEU A 36 -2.18 -1.58 8.75
CA LEU A 36 -1.51 -1.68 10.03
C LEU A 36 -0.81 -0.37 10.35
N TYR A 37 -1.01 0.13 11.56
CA TYR A 37 -0.30 1.26 12.15
C TYR A 37 0.77 0.76 13.11
N ASN A 38 1.61 1.65 13.64
CA ASN A 38 2.70 1.30 14.57
C ASN A 38 2.22 0.50 15.78
N LYS A 39 1.00 0.75 16.26
CA LYS A 39 0.37 -0.02 17.34
C LYS A 39 0.23 -1.50 16.98
N GLN A 40 -0.26 -1.83 15.78
CA GLN A 40 -0.41 -3.21 15.33
C GLN A 40 0.94 -3.85 14.97
N ILE A 41 1.89 -3.05 14.48
CA ILE A 41 3.27 -3.51 14.26
C ILE A 41 3.91 -3.86 15.59
N ALA A 42 3.80 -3.01 16.62
CA ALA A 42 4.27 -3.28 17.97
C ALA A 42 3.66 -4.56 18.56
N ALA A 43 2.35 -4.77 18.37
CA ALA A 43 1.67 -5.99 18.80
C ALA A 43 2.23 -7.25 18.09
N ARG A 44 2.57 -7.19 16.81
CA ARG A 44 3.23 -8.29 16.08
C ARG A 44 4.61 -8.60 16.64
N ILE A 45 5.39 -7.58 16.98
CA ILE A 45 6.72 -7.74 17.59
C ILE A 45 6.59 -8.44 18.95
N VAL A 46 5.64 -8.02 19.78
CA VAL A 46 5.38 -8.67 21.09
C VAL A 46 4.97 -10.14 20.90
N LYS A 47 4.09 -10.41 19.93
CA LYS A 47 3.65 -11.78 19.61
C LYS A 47 4.80 -12.67 19.12
N ALA A 48 5.76 -12.11 18.41
CA ALA A 48 6.96 -12.83 17.95
C ALA A 48 7.95 -13.16 19.08
N GLY A 49 7.79 -12.55 20.25
CA GLY A 49 8.59 -12.77 21.45
C GLY A 49 9.59 -11.64 21.70
N THR A 50 9.34 -10.87 22.74
CA THR A 50 10.23 -9.83 23.25
C THR A 50 9.92 -9.54 24.69
N GLU A 51 10.90 -9.07 25.45
CA GLU A 51 10.74 -8.59 26.82
C GLU A 51 10.18 -7.16 26.93
N TYR A 52 10.14 -6.43 25.81
CA TYR A 52 9.62 -5.07 25.79
C TYR A 52 8.10 -5.05 25.76
N LYS A 53 7.51 -4.06 26.45
CA LYS A 53 6.08 -3.81 26.43
C LYS A 53 5.65 -3.20 25.09
N GLN A 54 4.43 -3.51 24.65
CA GLN A 54 3.89 -3.02 23.39
C GLN A 54 3.92 -1.49 23.29
N GLU A 55 3.54 -0.79 24.36
CA GLU A 55 3.51 0.68 24.40
C GLU A 55 4.91 1.29 24.22
N SER A 56 5.94 0.63 24.76
CA SER A 56 7.33 1.08 24.60
C SER A 56 7.80 0.92 23.16
N ILE A 57 7.43 -0.19 22.50
CA ILE A 57 7.76 -0.44 21.09
C ILE A 57 7.03 0.56 20.20
N GLU A 58 5.73 0.77 20.42
CA GLU A 58 4.91 1.75 19.69
C GLU A 58 5.54 3.16 19.79
N TYR A 59 5.88 3.59 20.99
CA TYR A 59 6.54 4.87 21.20
C TYR A 59 7.85 5.00 20.44
N ILE A 60 8.69 3.97 20.44
CA ILE A 60 9.97 3.98 19.71
C ILE A 60 9.72 4.06 18.19
N LEU A 61 8.75 3.32 17.66
CA LEU A 61 8.39 3.37 16.23
C LEU A 61 7.93 4.76 15.83
N ASP A 62 7.05 5.40 16.61
CA ASP A 62 6.56 6.76 16.34
C ASP A 62 7.70 7.80 16.37
N ARG A 63 8.63 7.63 17.31
CA ARG A 63 9.83 8.50 17.39
C ARG A 63 10.77 8.27 16.21
N ALA A 64 10.94 7.03 15.78
CA ALA A 64 11.75 6.69 14.62
C ALA A 64 11.16 7.28 13.34
N ASP A 65 9.85 7.19 13.15
CA ASP A 65 9.16 7.76 11.99
C ASP A 65 9.34 9.28 11.93
N LYS A 66 9.17 9.96 13.07
CA LYS A 66 9.39 11.41 13.15
C LYS A 66 10.82 11.80 12.78
N ALA A 67 11.82 11.10 13.31
CA ALA A 67 13.23 11.37 13.01
C ALA A 67 13.55 11.12 11.51
N LYS A 68 12.97 10.08 10.91
CA LYS A 68 13.11 9.79 9.47
C LYS A 68 12.49 10.89 8.62
N VAL A 69 11.29 11.33 8.96
CA VAL A 69 10.59 12.44 8.24
C VAL A 69 11.43 13.69 8.25
N GLU A 70 11.97 14.09 9.42
CA GLU A 70 12.83 15.26 9.56
C GLU A 70 14.10 15.11 8.71
N ALA A 71 14.78 13.96 8.75
CA ALA A 71 15.99 13.71 7.97
C ALA A 71 15.73 13.76 6.45
N ILE A 72 14.61 13.20 5.97
CA ILE A 72 14.24 13.27 4.55
C ILE A 72 13.96 14.72 4.14
N ALA A 73 13.25 15.48 4.95
CA ALA A 73 12.96 16.90 4.69
C ALA A 73 14.23 17.76 4.65
N GLU A 74 15.27 17.40 5.40
CA GLU A 74 16.60 18.04 5.35
C GLU A 74 17.40 17.65 4.09
N GLY A 75 16.89 16.79 3.21
CA GLY A 75 17.57 16.32 2.01
C GLY A 75 18.47 15.11 2.22
N LYS A 76 18.35 14.41 3.35
CA LYS A 76 19.10 13.18 3.60
C LYS A 76 18.39 11.97 2.99
N SER A 77 19.16 11.01 2.49
CA SER A 77 18.64 9.69 2.14
C SER A 77 18.46 8.87 3.41
N VAL A 78 17.27 8.33 3.62
CA VAL A 78 16.99 7.39 4.70
C VAL A 78 16.87 5.99 4.13
N ILE A 79 17.64 5.06 4.69
CA ILE A 79 17.62 3.64 4.32
C ILE A 79 17.28 2.83 5.56
N ASP A 80 16.27 1.97 5.45
CA ASP A 80 15.88 1.01 6.48
C ASP A 80 15.64 -0.39 5.89
N GLY A 81 15.14 -1.34 6.69
CA GLY A 81 14.87 -2.70 6.23
C GLY A 81 13.78 -2.79 5.15
N VAL A 82 12.92 -1.80 5.04
CA VAL A 82 11.81 -1.78 4.07
C VAL A 82 12.24 -1.13 2.76
N GLY A 83 13.06 -0.07 2.80
CA GLY A 83 13.49 0.60 1.59
C GLY A 83 14.36 1.82 1.79
N GLN A 84 14.53 2.55 0.70
CA GLN A 84 15.22 3.83 0.65
C GLN A 84 14.24 4.93 0.27
N TYR A 85 14.34 6.04 0.96
CA TYR A 85 13.51 7.23 0.80
C TYR A 85 14.37 8.44 0.50
N LEU A 86 14.00 9.19 -0.54
CA LEU A 86 14.69 10.40 -1.01
C LEU A 86 13.68 11.50 -1.29
N VAL A 87 13.97 12.72 -0.87
CA VAL A 87 13.17 13.87 -1.31
C VAL A 87 13.45 14.17 -2.78
N THR A 88 12.44 14.58 -3.50
CA THR A 88 12.53 14.99 -4.91
C THR A 88 11.85 16.34 -5.11
N ALA A 89 12.37 17.15 -6.03
CA ALA A 89 11.72 18.38 -6.48
C ALA A 89 11.05 18.10 -7.84
N ARG A 90 9.82 18.58 -7.99
CA ARG A 90 9.02 18.44 -9.20
C ARG A 90 8.67 19.81 -9.77
N GLY A 91 8.51 19.89 -11.07
CA GLY A 91 8.26 21.12 -11.82
C GLY A 91 9.47 21.52 -12.68
N SER A 92 9.27 22.43 -13.61
CA SER A 92 10.32 22.93 -14.52
C SER A 92 10.92 24.21 -13.97
N PHE A 93 12.23 24.22 -13.74
CA PHE A 93 13.00 25.39 -13.36
C PHE A 93 13.58 26.04 -14.63
N ILE A 94 13.21 27.29 -14.89
CA ILE A 94 13.59 28.00 -16.14
C ILE A 94 14.69 29.01 -15.82
N GLY A 95 15.87 28.80 -16.41
CA GLY A 95 17.07 29.65 -16.20
C GLY A 95 17.94 29.19 -15.02
N GLU A 96 19.22 29.56 -15.07
CA GLU A 96 20.24 29.15 -14.11
C GLU A 96 20.00 29.67 -12.69
N ASN A 97 19.27 30.79 -12.55
CA ASN A 97 18.96 31.43 -11.27
C ASN A 97 17.51 31.21 -10.84
N ALA A 98 16.84 30.17 -11.37
CA ALA A 98 15.45 29.87 -11.04
C ALA A 98 15.31 29.58 -9.53
N GLN A 99 14.31 30.18 -8.90
CA GLN A 99 13.95 29.98 -7.52
C GLN A 99 12.80 29.00 -7.39
N PHE A 100 12.67 28.36 -6.22
CA PHE A 100 11.52 27.52 -5.94
C PHE A 100 10.25 28.39 -5.80
N ASP A 101 9.24 28.06 -6.59
CA ASP A 101 7.92 28.69 -6.60
C ASP A 101 6.87 27.65 -6.15
N PRO A 102 6.24 27.78 -4.98
CA PRO A 102 5.28 26.80 -4.49
C PRO A 102 4.04 26.61 -5.38
N VAL A 103 3.76 27.53 -6.29
CA VAL A 103 2.64 27.41 -7.24
C VAL A 103 3.00 26.50 -8.41
N LYS A 104 4.25 26.53 -8.85
CA LYS A 104 4.75 25.78 -10.03
C LYS A 104 5.54 24.54 -9.69
N HIS A 105 6.11 24.50 -8.47
CA HIS A 105 6.99 23.45 -8.03
C HIS A 105 6.42 22.77 -6.80
N SER A 106 6.71 21.48 -6.63
CA SER A 106 6.34 20.72 -5.45
C SER A 106 7.48 19.80 -5.02
N LEU A 107 7.47 19.44 -3.75
CA LEU A 107 8.34 18.39 -3.22
C LEU A 107 7.59 17.06 -3.23
N GLY A 108 8.30 16.00 -3.52
CA GLY A 108 7.81 14.65 -3.47
C GLY A 108 8.82 13.71 -2.80
N VAL A 109 8.50 12.44 -2.74
CA VAL A 109 9.39 11.42 -2.23
C VAL A 109 9.54 10.32 -3.27
N SER A 110 10.79 9.92 -3.52
CA SER A 110 11.11 8.70 -4.25
C SER A 110 11.34 7.58 -3.25
N TYR A 111 10.74 6.42 -3.52
CA TYR A 111 10.87 5.21 -2.71
C TYR A 111 11.46 4.08 -3.56
N THR A 112 12.47 3.41 -3.03
CA THR A 112 13.06 2.22 -3.64
C THR A 112 12.96 1.06 -2.65
N PRO A 113 12.31 -0.07 -3.01
CA PRO A 113 12.19 -1.22 -2.11
C PRO A 113 13.54 -1.77 -1.66
N GLY A 114 13.67 -2.07 -0.38
CA GLY A 114 14.87 -2.67 0.22
C GLY A 114 15.02 -4.16 -0.09
N GLN A 115 16.20 -4.70 0.19
CA GLN A 115 16.54 -6.10 -0.10
C GLN A 115 15.66 -7.07 0.70
N LEU A 116 15.35 -6.78 1.97
CA LEU A 116 14.48 -7.63 2.80
C LEU A 116 13.08 -7.76 2.19
N LEU A 117 12.49 -6.62 1.79
CA LEU A 117 11.17 -6.62 1.17
C LEU A 117 11.17 -7.38 -0.15
N ARG A 118 12.15 -7.14 -1.03
CA ARG A 118 12.28 -7.85 -2.32
C ARG A 118 12.43 -9.35 -2.13
N SER A 119 13.25 -9.78 -1.17
CA SER A 119 13.46 -11.20 -0.87
C SER A 119 12.19 -11.86 -0.35
N GLN A 120 11.46 -11.16 0.53
CA GLN A 120 10.19 -11.66 1.06
C GLN A 120 9.11 -11.78 -0.04
N LEU A 121 8.99 -10.80 -0.92
CA LEU A 121 8.05 -10.85 -2.04
C LEU A 121 8.34 -12.01 -3.00
N LYS A 122 9.61 -12.36 -3.23
CA LYS A 122 9.99 -13.53 -4.04
C LYS A 122 9.58 -14.87 -3.41
N LYS A 123 9.55 -14.93 -2.07
CA LYS A 123 9.14 -16.14 -1.33
C LYS A 123 7.63 -16.21 -1.13
N THR A 124 6.89 -15.12 -1.36
CA THR A 124 5.45 -15.04 -1.14
C THR A 124 4.71 -15.87 -2.19
N LYS A 125 3.82 -16.76 -1.74
CA LYS A 125 2.92 -17.50 -2.62
C LYS A 125 1.82 -16.58 -3.13
N VAL A 126 1.65 -16.54 -4.45
CA VAL A 126 0.58 -15.76 -5.07
C VAL A 126 -0.57 -16.68 -5.49
N VAL A 127 -1.79 -16.32 -5.12
CA VAL A 127 -3.01 -17.03 -5.49
C VAL A 127 -3.91 -16.08 -6.28
N CYS A 128 -4.27 -16.47 -7.51
CA CYS A 128 -5.23 -15.76 -8.34
C CYS A 128 -6.64 -16.25 -8.02
N ASN A 129 -7.53 -15.36 -7.60
CA ASN A 129 -8.90 -15.69 -7.21
C ASN A 129 -9.92 -15.58 -8.36
N GLY A 130 -9.43 -15.40 -9.61
CA GLY A 130 -10.27 -15.21 -10.79
C GLY A 130 -10.68 -13.76 -11.00
N THR A 131 -11.61 -13.53 -11.91
CA THR A 131 -12.08 -12.20 -12.27
C THR A 131 -12.89 -11.55 -11.16
N ALA A 132 -12.48 -10.34 -10.76
CA ALA A 132 -13.27 -9.53 -9.84
C ALA A 132 -14.56 -9.09 -10.55
N LYS A 133 -15.69 -9.17 -9.85
CA LYS A 133 -16.94 -8.58 -10.34
C LYS A 133 -16.76 -7.05 -10.34
N THR A 134 -16.59 -6.47 -11.53
CA THR A 134 -16.50 -5.02 -11.73
C THR A 134 -17.90 -4.50 -12.06
N GLY A 135 -18.47 -3.75 -11.14
CA GLY A 135 -19.74 -3.08 -11.35
C GLY A 135 -20.45 -2.80 -10.02
N PRO A 136 -21.28 -1.76 -9.97
CA PRO A 136 -22.12 -1.54 -8.81
C PRO A 136 -23.11 -2.71 -8.69
N VAL A 137 -23.14 -3.35 -7.53
CA VAL A 137 -24.17 -4.35 -7.22
C VAL A 137 -25.41 -3.53 -6.84
N ILE A 138 -26.39 -3.46 -7.73
CA ILE A 138 -27.68 -2.85 -7.43
C ILE A 138 -28.50 -3.90 -6.69
N ASN A 139 -28.63 -3.75 -5.37
CA ASN A 139 -29.39 -4.71 -4.54
C ASN A 139 -30.91 -4.42 -4.58
N SER A 140 -31.28 -3.16 -4.76
CA SER A 140 -32.69 -2.76 -4.84
C SER A 140 -32.86 -1.47 -5.64
N ILE A 141 -33.98 -1.33 -6.29
CA ILE A 141 -34.42 -0.10 -6.95
C ILE A 141 -35.75 0.31 -6.31
N THR A 142 -35.83 1.52 -5.77
CA THR A 142 -37.05 2.07 -5.21
C THR A 142 -37.63 3.09 -6.17
N ASP A 143 -38.88 2.89 -6.59
CA ASP A 143 -39.63 3.90 -7.31
C ASP A 143 -40.03 5.04 -6.34
N SER A 144 -39.48 6.22 -6.58
CA SER A 144 -39.75 7.39 -5.73
C SER A 144 -41.19 7.89 -5.77
N THR A 145 -41.96 7.48 -6.78
CA THR A 145 -43.36 7.90 -6.96
C THR A 145 -44.35 6.97 -6.25
N THR A 146 -44.07 5.67 -6.27
CA THR A 146 -44.99 4.64 -5.72
C THR A 146 -44.47 4.01 -4.43
N GLY A 147 -43.18 4.23 -4.10
CA GLY A 147 -42.50 3.60 -2.96
C GLY A 147 -42.28 2.07 -3.15
N CYS A 148 -42.53 1.55 -4.35
CA CYS A 148 -42.32 0.13 -4.66
C CYS A 148 -40.84 -0.20 -4.70
N VAL A 149 -40.41 -1.22 -3.95
CA VAL A 149 -39.05 -1.72 -3.91
C VAL A 149 -38.95 -3.00 -4.75
N ILE A 150 -38.07 -3.01 -5.73
CA ILE A 150 -37.74 -4.20 -6.52
C ILE A 150 -36.37 -4.71 -6.03
N GLU A 151 -36.35 -5.84 -5.38
CA GLU A 151 -35.09 -6.54 -5.03
C GLU A 151 -34.60 -7.34 -6.22
N ILE A 152 -33.35 -7.09 -6.62
CA ILE A 152 -32.70 -7.85 -7.69
C ILE A 152 -31.84 -8.93 -7.04
N ILE A 153 -32.27 -10.18 -7.12
CA ILE A 153 -31.49 -11.35 -6.69
C ILE A 153 -30.60 -11.74 -7.88
N ILE A 154 -29.31 -11.53 -7.76
CA ILE A 154 -28.31 -12.01 -8.74
C ILE A 154 -27.83 -13.36 -8.24
N PHE A 155 -28.13 -14.42 -9.01
CA PHE A 155 -27.63 -15.77 -8.75
C PHE A 155 -26.20 -15.92 -9.27
#